data_f457f0b7de1a74aa0b9140cad1ac7179
#
_entry.id   f457f0b7de1a74aa0b9140cad1ac7179
#
_cell.length_a   1.000
_cell.length_b   1.000
_cell.length_c   1.000
_cell.angle_alpha   90.00
_cell.angle_beta   90.00
_cell.angle_gamma   90.00
#
_symmetry.space_group_name_H-M   'P 1'
#
loop_
_entity.id
_entity.type
_entity.pdbx_description
1 polymer ?
#
loop_
_entity_poly.entity_id
_entity_poly.type
_entity_poly.pdbx_seq_one_letter_code
_entity_poly.pdbx_strand_id
1 'polypeptide(L)'
;MVINQRSIRTIFKHSVLAALLCASLPSVATEKICAIYPHLKDSYWLSVNYGMVSEAEKQGVNLRVLEAGGYPNKSRQEQQLALCTQWGADAIILGTVDPHAYEHNLKSWVGNTPVFATVNQLDLDEEQSTLLKGEVGVDWYWMGYEAGKYLAERHPKGSGKTNIALLLGPRTRGGTKPVTTGFYEAIKNSDIHIVDSFWADNDKELQRNLVQRVIDMGNIDYIVGSAVAIEAAISELRSADKTHDIGLVSVYLSHGVYRGLLRNKVLFAPTDKMVQQGRLSVMQAAHYLRHQPYEKQASPIIKPLTPKTLHDDTIEESLSPSEYRPTFSIKAVD
;
A
#
# COMPACT_ATOMS: atom_id res chain seq x y z
N MET A 1 25.59 55.16 58.92
CA MET A 1 26.03 54.20 57.90
C MET A 1 25.07 54.31 56.70
N VAL A 2 25.41 55.05 55.67
CA VAL A 2 24.54 55.41 54.56
C VAL A 2 24.82 54.42 53.42
N ILE A 3 23.89 53.48 53.14
CA ILE A 3 24.05 52.55 52.09
C ILE A 3 23.60 53.21 50.77
N ASN A 4 24.54 53.26 49.84
CA ASN A 4 24.47 53.99 48.59
C ASN A 4 23.43 53.34 47.61
N GLN A 5 22.26 53.96 47.43
CA GLN A 5 21.16 53.50 46.58
C GLN A 5 21.51 53.36 45.08
N ARG A 6 22.66 53.77 44.63
CA ARG A 6 23.09 53.68 43.23
C ARG A 6 23.56 52.31 42.81
N SER A 7 24.09 51.46 43.69
CA SER A 7 24.61 50.15 43.39
C SER A 7 23.49 49.08 43.17
N ILE A 8 22.33 49.24 43.79
CA ILE A 8 21.23 48.29 43.72
C ILE A 8 20.50 48.37 42.36
N ARG A 9 20.42 49.59 41.78
CA ARG A 9 19.76 49.76 40.46
C ARG A 9 20.54 49.19 39.28
N THR A 10 21.86 49.11 39.36
CA THR A 10 22.71 48.58 38.27
C THR A 10 22.70 47.04 38.22
N ILE A 11 22.66 46.40 39.38
CA ILE A 11 22.61 44.92 39.47
C ILE A 11 21.25 44.39 38.94
N PHE A 12 20.15 45.11 39.23
CA PHE A 12 18.81 44.69 38.74
C PHE A 12 18.64 44.82 37.21
N LYS A 13 19.29 45.80 36.58
CA LYS A 13 19.21 45.98 35.12
C LYS A 13 20.00 44.92 34.33
N HIS A 14 21.09 44.40 34.88
CA HIS A 14 21.88 43.35 34.21
C HIS A 14 21.27 41.95 34.40
N SER A 15 20.56 41.69 35.49
CA SER A 15 19.87 40.41 35.74
C SER A 15 18.64 40.23 34.87
N VAL A 16 17.92 41.31 34.50
CA VAL A 16 16.75 41.26 33.62
C VAL A 16 17.19 41.07 32.15
N LEU A 17 18.34 41.61 31.74
CA LEU A 17 18.83 41.43 30.37
C LEU A 17 19.41 40.04 30.11
N ALA A 18 19.97 39.37 31.14
CA ALA A 18 20.45 38.00 31.04
C ALA A 18 19.34 36.95 30.99
N ALA A 19 18.15 37.23 31.56
CA ALA A 19 17.00 36.33 31.56
C ALA A 19 16.24 36.33 30.23
N LEU A 20 16.35 37.33 29.37
CA LEU A 20 15.70 37.41 28.05
C LEU A 20 16.50 36.71 26.94
N LEU A 21 17.71 36.26 27.16
CA LEU A 21 18.56 35.58 26.16
C LEU A 21 18.42 34.06 26.15
N CYS A 22 17.63 33.46 27.05
CA CYS A 22 17.48 32.01 27.17
C CYS A 22 16.16 31.44 26.63
N ALA A 23 15.32 32.21 25.94
CA ALA A 23 14.00 31.77 25.45
C ALA A 23 13.90 31.71 23.93
N SER A 24 15.01 31.51 23.21
CA SER A 24 14.91 31.01 21.83
C SER A 24 14.78 29.48 21.88
N LEU A 25 13.59 28.97 22.10
CA LEU A 25 13.28 27.57 21.77
C LEU A 25 13.63 27.39 20.29
N PRO A 26 14.47 26.42 19.93
CA PRO A 26 14.68 26.13 18.53
C PRO A 26 13.29 25.76 17.95
N SER A 27 12.79 26.55 17.00
CA SER A 27 11.70 26.17 16.14
C SER A 27 12.19 24.94 15.38
N VAL A 28 11.83 23.75 15.85
CA VAL A 28 12.09 22.52 15.10
C VAL A 28 11.22 22.63 13.87
N ALA A 29 11.86 22.83 12.72
CA ALA A 29 11.12 22.84 11.45
C ALA A 29 10.37 21.49 11.32
N THR A 30 9.07 21.54 11.07
CA THR A 30 8.24 20.36 10.94
C THR A 30 8.68 19.55 9.73
N GLU A 31 8.96 18.26 9.93
CA GLU A 31 9.41 17.36 8.89
C GLU A 31 8.40 17.32 7.73
N LYS A 32 8.91 17.29 6.50
CA LYS A 32 8.15 17.22 5.26
C LYS A 32 8.31 15.84 4.62
N ILE A 33 7.27 15.06 4.60
CA ILE A 33 7.24 13.74 3.95
C ILE A 33 6.41 13.82 2.68
N CYS A 34 6.97 13.38 1.55
CA CYS A 34 6.26 13.31 0.28
C CYS A 34 5.98 11.85 -0.08
N ALA A 35 4.71 11.47 -0.23
CA ALA A 35 4.31 10.14 -0.63
C ALA A 35 3.83 10.11 -2.09
N ILE A 36 4.26 9.11 -2.85
CA ILE A 36 3.91 8.94 -4.26
C ILE A 36 3.33 7.54 -4.46
N TYR A 37 2.15 7.45 -5.09
CA TYR A 37 1.45 6.19 -5.38
C TYR A 37 1.30 5.96 -6.89
N PRO A 38 1.10 4.71 -7.33
CA PRO A 38 0.70 4.44 -8.71
C PRO A 38 -0.64 5.12 -9.05
N HIS A 39 -1.63 5.03 -8.18
CA HIS A 39 -2.94 5.65 -8.35
C HIS A 39 -3.74 5.66 -7.04
N LEU A 40 -4.87 6.39 -7.02
CA LEU A 40 -5.89 6.37 -5.97
C LEU A 40 -7.29 6.00 -6.53
N LYS A 41 -7.31 5.19 -7.61
CA LYS A 41 -8.54 4.79 -8.31
C LYS A 41 -9.30 3.67 -7.61
N ASP A 42 -8.59 2.80 -6.89
CA ASP A 42 -9.16 1.68 -6.16
C ASP A 42 -9.06 1.87 -4.65
N SER A 43 -9.81 1.07 -3.92
CA SER A 43 -9.87 1.14 -2.47
C SER A 43 -8.63 0.57 -1.77
N TYR A 44 -7.75 -0.13 -2.47
CA TYR A 44 -6.49 -0.62 -1.95
C TYR A 44 -5.57 0.55 -1.59
N TRP A 45 -5.16 1.34 -2.59
CA TRP A 45 -4.31 2.51 -2.39
C TRP A 45 -5.00 3.61 -1.56
N LEU A 46 -6.34 3.67 -1.60
CA LEU A 46 -7.11 4.55 -0.72
C LEU A 46 -6.93 4.16 0.76
N SER A 47 -6.87 2.87 1.07
CA SER A 47 -6.62 2.37 2.43
C SER A 47 -5.18 2.63 2.89
N VAL A 48 -4.19 2.48 1.99
CA VAL A 48 -2.80 2.89 2.25
C VAL A 48 -2.73 4.40 2.54
N ASN A 49 -3.40 5.23 1.74
CA ASN A 49 -3.49 6.68 1.94
C ASN A 49 -4.07 7.02 3.31
N TYR A 50 -5.17 6.39 3.72
CA TYR A 50 -5.76 6.57 5.04
C TYR A 50 -4.76 6.25 6.16
N GLY A 51 -4.05 5.15 6.04
CA GLY A 51 -3.01 4.76 6.99
C GLY A 51 -1.90 5.81 7.11
N MET A 52 -1.41 6.31 5.96
CA MET A 52 -0.36 7.35 5.94
C MET A 52 -0.86 8.67 6.53
N VAL A 53 -2.07 9.10 6.17
CA VAL A 53 -2.67 10.34 6.68
C VAL A 53 -2.85 10.29 8.19
N SER A 54 -3.45 9.20 8.70
CA SER A 54 -3.68 9.05 10.14
C SER A 54 -2.38 9.00 10.95
N GLU A 55 -1.32 8.38 10.41
CA GLU A 55 -0.03 8.36 11.09
C GLU A 55 0.71 9.69 10.95
N ALA A 56 0.58 10.40 9.82
CA ALA A 56 1.17 11.73 9.66
C ALA A 56 0.59 12.74 10.67
N GLU A 57 -0.72 12.70 10.90
CA GLU A 57 -1.39 13.50 11.94
C GLU A 57 -0.87 13.15 13.34
N LYS A 58 -0.78 11.86 13.65
CA LYS A 58 -0.28 11.37 14.94
C LYS A 58 1.19 11.75 15.18
N GLN A 59 2.02 11.68 14.13
CA GLN A 59 3.44 12.03 14.20
C GLN A 59 3.70 13.55 14.15
N GLY A 60 2.69 14.36 13.79
CA GLY A 60 2.85 15.81 13.65
C GLY A 60 3.79 16.20 12.51
N VAL A 61 3.75 15.48 11.37
CA VAL A 61 4.56 15.75 10.18
C VAL A 61 3.72 16.38 9.06
N ASN A 62 4.33 17.17 8.20
CA ASN A 62 3.71 17.62 6.97
C ASN A 62 3.76 16.50 5.94
N LEU A 63 2.61 16.03 5.47
CA LEU A 63 2.49 15.04 4.43
C LEU A 63 1.96 15.66 3.13
N ARG A 64 2.64 15.38 2.03
CA ARG A 64 2.17 15.67 0.68
C ARG A 64 2.03 14.38 -0.10
N VAL A 65 0.90 14.19 -0.78
CA VAL A 65 0.60 12.99 -1.55
C VAL A 65 0.46 13.33 -3.04
N LEU A 66 1.12 12.56 -3.88
CA LEU A 66 1.02 12.62 -5.35
C LEU A 66 0.67 11.22 -5.88
N GLU A 67 -0.02 11.17 -7.04
CA GLU A 67 -0.37 9.90 -7.67
C GLU A 67 -0.12 9.93 -9.19
N ALA A 68 0.43 8.85 -9.74
CA ALA A 68 0.87 8.78 -11.13
C ALA A 68 -0.28 8.54 -12.15
N GLY A 69 -1.48 8.19 -11.69
CA GLY A 69 -2.63 7.92 -12.54
C GLY A 69 -2.72 6.50 -13.09
N GLY A 70 -1.81 5.60 -12.69
CA GLY A 70 -1.80 4.17 -13.05
C GLY A 70 -0.40 3.61 -13.23
N TYR A 71 -0.30 2.30 -13.20
CA TYR A 71 0.96 1.56 -13.36
C TYR A 71 1.70 1.83 -14.70
N PRO A 72 1.04 2.15 -15.83
CA PRO A 72 1.72 2.52 -17.08
C PRO A 72 2.51 3.82 -17.02
N ASN A 73 2.31 4.67 -16.01
CA ASN A 73 2.71 6.09 -16.03
C ASN A 73 4.06 6.34 -15.32
N LYS A 74 5.12 5.60 -15.68
CA LYS A 74 6.46 5.78 -15.13
C LYS A 74 6.95 7.24 -15.24
N SER A 75 6.87 7.84 -16.43
CA SER A 75 7.35 9.21 -16.64
C SER A 75 6.64 10.26 -15.78
N ARG A 76 5.37 10.05 -15.46
CA ARG A 76 4.65 10.92 -14.53
C ARG A 76 5.16 10.73 -13.10
N GLN A 77 5.45 9.49 -12.69
CA GLN A 77 6.02 9.22 -11.38
C GLN A 77 7.42 9.83 -11.22
N GLU A 78 8.25 9.79 -12.28
CA GLU A 78 9.57 10.45 -12.34
C GLU A 78 9.44 11.97 -12.10
N GLN A 79 8.51 12.63 -12.78
CA GLN A 79 8.23 14.05 -12.57
C GLN A 79 7.78 14.34 -11.12
N GLN A 80 7.01 13.45 -10.53
CA GLN A 80 6.54 13.60 -9.16
C GLN A 80 7.66 13.45 -8.13
N LEU A 81 8.63 12.56 -8.35
CA LEU A 81 9.85 12.50 -7.54
C LEU A 81 10.58 13.85 -7.54
N ALA A 82 10.76 14.45 -8.71
CA ALA A 82 11.36 15.79 -8.82
C ALA A 82 10.51 16.86 -8.12
N LEU A 83 9.17 16.81 -8.20
CA LEU A 83 8.29 17.73 -7.49
C LEU A 83 8.38 17.59 -5.96
N CYS A 84 8.57 16.38 -5.42
CA CYS A 84 8.81 16.17 -4.00
C CYS A 84 10.12 16.84 -3.56
N THR A 85 11.19 16.66 -4.34
CA THR A 85 12.49 17.29 -4.07
C THR A 85 12.40 18.81 -4.13
N GLN A 86 11.72 19.38 -5.14
CA GLN A 86 11.47 20.82 -5.27
C GLN A 86 10.63 21.40 -4.13
N TRP A 87 9.70 20.60 -3.58
CA TRP A 87 8.93 21.00 -2.41
C TRP A 87 9.80 21.06 -1.14
N GLY A 88 11.01 20.50 -1.18
CA GLY A 88 11.90 20.38 -0.05
C GLY A 88 11.48 19.27 0.91
N ALA A 89 11.08 18.12 0.37
CA ALA A 89 10.79 16.94 1.17
C ALA A 89 12.04 16.46 1.89
N ASP A 90 11.93 16.21 3.19
CA ASP A 90 12.99 15.63 4.03
C ASP A 90 13.07 14.10 3.83
N ALA A 91 11.95 13.47 3.41
CA ALA A 91 11.86 12.06 3.04
C ALA A 91 10.80 11.84 1.95
N ILE A 92 11.01 10.82 1.12
CA ILE A 92 10.06 10.40 0.08
C ILE A 92 9.61 8.97 0.38
N ILE A 93 8.29 8.72 0.42
CA ILE A 93 7.69 7.39 0.46
C ILE A 93 7.22 7.05 -0.95
N LEU A 94 7.75 5.96 -1.51
CA LEU A 94 7.53 5.58 -2.91
C LEU A 94 6.82 4.23 -3.01
N GLY A 95 5.55 4.24 -3.46
CA GLY A 95 4.89 3.08 -4.04
C GLY A 95 5.19 3.06 -5.54
N THR A 96 6.19 2.29 -5.95
CA THR A 96 6.65 2.32 -7.34
C THR A 96 5.62 1.74 -8.32
N VAL A 97 5.60 2.26 -9.56
CA VAL A 97 4.77 1.72 -10.65
C VAL A 97 5.38 0.47 -11.28
N ASP A 98 6.69 0.24 -11.12
CA ASP A 98 7.41 -0.90 -11.65
C ASP A 98 8.63 -1.19 -10.74
N PRO A 99 8.88 -2.44 -10.33
CA PRO A 99 10.00 -2.78 -9.45
C PRO A 99 11.36 -2.29 -9.95
N HIS A 100 11.59 -2.37 -11.25
CA HIS A 100 12.86 -1.99 -11.89
C HIS A 100 12.88 -0.56 -12.44
N ALA A 101 11.83 0.24 -12.18
CA ALA A 101 11.69 1.59 -12.75
C ALA A 101 12.90 2.49 -12.46
N TYR A 102 13.52 2.32 -11.30
CA TYR A 102 14.54 3.21 -10.76
C TYR A 102 15.86 2.51 -10.43
N GLU A 103 16.05 1.28 -10.91
CA GLU A 103 17.16 0.40 -10.58
C GLU A 103 18.53 1.08 -10.71
N HIS A 104 18.70 1.96 -11.71
CA HIS A 104 19.97 2.60 -12.03
C HIS A 104 19.95 4.14 -11.99
N ASN A 105 18.81 4.77 -11.66
CA ASN A 105 18.66 6.22 -11.83
C ASN A 105 17.83 6.94 -10.77
N LEU A 106 17.55 6.31 -9.64
CA LEU A 106 16.75 6.93 -8.56
C LEU A 106 17.35 8.27 -8.11
N LYS A 107 18.66 8.31 -7.93
CA LYS A 107 19.40 9.49 -7.48
C LYS A 107 19.23 10.71 -8.39
N SER A 108 19.06 10.49 -9.69
CA SER A 108 18.84 11.60 -10.64
C SER A 108 17.53 12.33 -10.40
N TRP A 109 16.54 11.66 -9.79
CA TRP A 109 15.22 12.23 -9.48
C TRP A 109 15.10 12.78 -8.06
N VAL A 110 15.76 12.14 -7.09
CA VAL A 110 15.59 12.48 -5.66
C VAL A 110 16.81 13.15 -5.04
N GLY A 111 17.94 13.25 -5.77
CA GLY A 111 19.20 13.75 -5.21
C GLY A 111 19.68 12.89 -4.04
N ASN A 112 19.86 13.50 -2.88
CA ASN A 112 20.24 12.81 -1.64
C ASN A 112 19.06 12.62 -0.68
N THR A 113 17.83 12.92 -1.09
CA THR A 113 16.64 12.74 -0.25
C THR A 113 16.44 11.26 0.07
N PRO A 114 16.31 10.86 1.34
CA PRO A 114 16.08 9.47 1.72
C PRO A 114 14.74 8.98 1.18
N VAL A 115 14.74 7.73 0.68
CA VAL A 115 13.57 7.07 0.09
C VAL A 115 13.16 5.89 0.96
N PHE A 116 11.85 5.70 1.09
CA PHE A 116 11.20 4.57 1.76
C PHE A 116 10.27 3.90 0.74
N ALA A 117 10.48 2.61 0.47
CA ALA A 117 9.58 1.86 -0.39
C ALA A 117 8.30 1.45 0.38
N THR A 118 7.17 1.46 -0.30
CA THR A 118 5.89 1.04 0.30
C THR A 118 5.09 0.17 -0.64
N VAL A 119 4.52 -0.92 -0.13
CA VAL A 119 3.65 -1.88 -0.82
C VAL A 119 4.35 -2.65 -1.94
N ASN A 120 4.81 -1.94 -2.96
CA ASN A 120 5.45 -2.53 -4.13
C ASN A 120 6.97 -2.63 -3.93
N GLN A 121 7.54 -3.76 -4.35
CA GLN A 121 8.97 -3.98 -4.35
C GLN A 121 9.70 -2.91 -5.18
N LEU A 122 10.85 -2.45 -4.70
CA LEU A 122 11.72 -1.49 -5.36
C LEU A 122 13.12 -2.08 -5.49
N ASP A 123 13.46 -2.54 -6.70
CA ASP A 123 14.76 -3.12 -6.99
C ASP A 123 15.73 -2.01 -7.39
N LEU A 124 16.87 -1.94 -6.68
CA LEU A 124 17.89 -0.92 -6.86
C LEU A 124 19.26 -1.60 -6.94
N ASP A 125 20.15 -1.06 -7.78
CA ASP A 125 21.56 -1.44 -7.76
C ASP A 125 22.27 -0.96 -6.48
N GLU A 126 23.53 -1.31 -6.32
CA GLU A 126 24.32 -1.00 -5.13
C GLU A 126 24.42 0.52 -4.88
N GLU A 127 24.58 1.33 -5.93
CA GLU A 127 24.67 2.80 -5.81
C GLU A 127 23.34 3.41 -5.36
N GLN A 128 22.24 3.05 -6.01
CA GLN A 128 20.92 3.59 -5.75
C GLN A 128 20.36 3.11 -4.40
N SER A 129 20.71 1.88 -3.98
CA SER A 129 20.27 1.29 -2.70
C SER A 129 20.72 2.09 -1.48
N THR A 130 21.76 2.91 -1.60
CA THR A 130 22.22 3.81 -0.55
C THR A 130 21.16 4.86 -0.14
N LEU A 131 20.22 5.16 -1.04
CA LEU A 131 19.12 6.10 -0.80
C LEU A 131 17.93 5.46 -0.08
N LEU A 132 17.79 4.13 -0.18
CA LEU A 132 16.70 3.39 0.44
C LEU A 132 16.95 3.21 1.94
N LYS A 133 16.10 3.80 2.76
CA LYS A 133 16.24 3.81 4.23
C LYS A 133 15.26 2.90 4.94
N GLY A 134 14.19 2.50 4.26
CA GLY A 134 13.22 1.58 4.80
C GLY A 134 12.28 1.03 3.73
N GLU A 135 11.65 -0.09 4.04
CA GLU A 135 10.70 -0.78 3.17
C GLU A 135 9.54 -1.28 4.03
N VAL A 136 8.33 -1.06 3.53
CA VAL A 136 7.10 -1.61 4.10
C VAL A 136 6.36 -2.35 3.02
N GLY A 137 6.09 -3.62 3.22
CA GLY A 137 5.36 -4.42 2.26
C GLY A 137 5.33 -5.88 2.67
N VAL A 138 4.64 -6.68 1.88
CA VAL A 138 4.62 -8.14 2.04
C VAL A 138 5.25 -8.79 0.81
N ASP A 139 5.77 -10.00 0.98
CA ASP A 139 6.09 -10.82 -0.19
C ASP A 139 4.78 -11.30 -0.84
N TRP A 140 4.48 -10.72 -2.00
CA TRP A 140 3.28 -11.01 -2.79
C TRP A 140 3.17 -12.47 -3.23
N TYR A 141 4.27 -13.23 -3.19
CA TYR A 141 4.25 -14.68 -3.38
C TYR A 141 3.27 -15.34 -2.41
N TRP A 142 3.32 -14.97 -1.12
CA TRP A 142 2.45 -15.54 -0.10
C TRP A 142 0.99 -15.13 -0.26
N MET A 143 0.69 -13.97 -0.83
CA MET A 143 -0.69 -13.59 -1.16
C MET A 143 -1.29 -14.54 -2.21
N GLY A 144 -0.52 -14.86 -3.25
CA GLY A 144 -0.91 -15.86 -4.26
C GLY A 144 -0.96 -17.28 -3.68
N TYR A 145 0.03 -17.63 -2.88
CA TYR A 145 0.11 -18.96 -2.25
C TYR A 145 -1.11 -19.25 -1.37
N GLU A 146 -1.53 -18.31 -0.53
CA GLU A 146 -2.72 -18.48 0.33
C GLU A 146 -4.01 -18.63 -0.49
N ALA A 147 -4.16 -17.90 -1.60
CA ALA A 147 -5.31 -18.08 -2.51
C ALA A 147 -5.30 -19.45 -3.18
N GLY A 148 -4.14 -19.90 -3.65
CA GLY A 148 -3.98 -21.24 -4.25
C GLY A 148 -4.21 -22.36 -3.24
N LYS A 149 -3.63 -22.23 -2.03
CA LYS A 149 -3.81 -23.17 -0.92
C LYS A 149 -5.27 -23.33 -0.53
N TYR A 150 -6.02 -22.22 -0.43
CA TYR A 150 -7.45 -22.25 -0.14
C TYR A 150 -8.22 -23.15 -1.12
N LEU A 151 -7.88 -23.09 -2.41
CA LEU A 151 -8.52 -23.93 -3.43
C LEU A 151 -7.97 -25.37 -3.41
N ALA A 152 -6.65 -25.55 -3.27
CA ALA A 152 -6.01 -26.88 -3.25
C ALA A 152 -6.52 -27.76 -2.09
N GLU A 153 -6.77 -27.18 -0.93
CA GLU A 153 -7.37 -27.88 0.22
C GLU A 153 -8.81 -28.37 -0.05
N ARG A 154 -9.54 -27.69 -0.92
CA ARG A 154 -10.93 -28.04 -1.31
C ARG A 154 -11.00 -28.97 -2.49
N HIS A 155 -9.98 -28.97 -3.31
CA HIS A 155 -9.84 -29.76 -4.54
C HIS A 155 -8.51 -30.52 -4.53
N PRO A 156 -8.28 -31.41 -3.51
CA PRO A 156 -7.06 -32.17 -3.43
C PRO A 156 -6.96 -33.16 -4.60
N LYS A 157 -5.77 -33.67 -4.84
CA LYS A 157 -5.55 -34.67 -5.90
C LYS A 157 -6.44 -35.89 -5.70
N GLY A 158 -7.16 -36.29 -6.74
CA GLY A 158 -8.15 -37.36 -6.75
C GLY A 158 -9.58 -36.90 -6.48
N SER A 159 -9.83 -35.61 -6.26
CA SER A 159 -11.18 -35.05 -6.04
C SER A 159 -12.00 -34.82 -7.32
N GLY A 160 -11.35 -34.88 -8.48
CA GLY A 160 -11.95 -34.54 -9.77
C GLY A 160 -11.54 -33.17 -10.29
N LYS A 161 -11.51 -33.05 -11.61
CA LYS A 161 -11.02 -31.85 -12.30
C LYS A 161 -11.82 -30.62 -11.93
N THR A 162 -11.16 -29.57 -11.47
CA THR A 162 -11.71 -28.25 -11.18
C THR A 162 -11.10 -27.20 -12.11
N ASN A 163 -11.91 -26.56 -12.93
CA ASN A 163 -11.49 -25.60 -13.95
C ASN A 163 -11.51 -24.17 -13.39
N ILE A 164 -10.39 -23.46 -13.53
CA ILE A 164 -10.30 -22.07 -13.07
C ILE A 164 -9.80 -21.12 -14.16
N ALA A 165 -10.21 -19.86 -14.09
CA ALA A 165 -9.67 -18.76 -14.87
C ALA A 165 -8.90 -17.80 -13.96
N LEU A 166 -7.72 -17.33 -14.39
CA LEU A 166 -6.90 -16.38 -13.66
C LEU A 166 -6.99 -14.97 -14.25
N LEU A 167 -7.32 -13.97 -13.41
CA LEU A 167 -7.42 -12.55 -13.74
C LEU A 167 -6.62 -11.71 -12.74
N LEU A 168 -5.30 -11.93 -12.67
CA LEU A 168 -4.44 -11.44 -11.59
C LEU A 168 -3.99 -9.97 -11.72
N GLY A 169 -4.39 -9.28 -12.79
CA GLY A 169 -4.02 -7.89 -13.04
C GLY A 169 -3.00 -7.72 -14.18
N PRO A 170 -2.16 -6.67 -14.18
CA PRO A 170 -1.18 -6.45 -15.23
C PRO A 170 -0.05 -7.48 -15.17
N ARG A 171 0.31 -8.07 -16.32
CA ARG A 171 1.21 -9.25 -16.40
C ARG A 171 2.59 -9.05 -15.77
N THR A 172 3.18 -7.87 -15.90
CA THR A 172 4.58 -7.61 -15.57
C THR A 172 4.77 -6.51 -14.51
N ARG A 173 3.70 -6.00 -13.91
CA ARG A 173 3.75 -4.84 -13.01
C ARG A 173 3.09 -5.14 -11.66
N GLY A 174 3.44 -4.32 -10.65
CA GLY A 174 3.00 -4.54 -9.29
C GLY A 174 3.45 -5.91 -8.76
N GLY A 175 2.69 -6.47 -7.83
CA GLY A 175 2.93 -7.79 -7.25
C GLY A 175 2.49 -9.00 -8.10
N THR A 176 2.09 -8.81 -9.35
CA THR A 176 1.41 -9.87 -10.13
C THR A 176 2.29 -11.09 -10.41
N LYS A 177 3.58 -10.90 -10.74
CA LYS A 177 4.49 -12.01 -11.02
C LYS A 177 4.71 -12.91 -9.79
N PRO A 178 5.10 -12.40 -8.61
CA PRO A 178 5.23 -13.24 -7.42
C PRO A 178 3.90 -13.86 -6.97
N VAL A 179 2.77 -13.16 -7.06
CA VAL A 179 1.42 -13.72 -6.81
C VAL A 179 1.17 -14.94 -7.69
N THR A 180 1.44 -14.81 -8.99
CA THR A 180 1.26 -15.91 -9.95
C THR A 180 2.12 -17.11 -9.57
N THR A 181 3.39 -16.89 -9.23
CA THR A 181 4.31 -17.95 -8.82
C THR A 181 3.82 -18.67 -7.57
N GLY A 182 3.42 -17.92 -6.52
CA GLY A 182 2.89 -18.51 -5.28
C GLY A 182 1.61 -19.30 -5.49
N PHE A 183 0.71 -18.79 -6.33
CA PHE A 183 -0.54 -19.48 -6.67
C PHE A 183 -0.28 -20.83 -7.38
N TYR A 184 0.58 -20.84 -8.41
CA TYR A 184 0.96 -22.07 -9.12
C TYR A 184 1.60 -23.09 -8.20
N GLU A 185 2.49 -22.67 -7.32
CA GLU A 185 3.14 -23.58 -6.36
C GLU A 185 2.12 -24.22 -5.42
N ALA A 186 1.17 -23.44 -4.91
CA ALA A 186 0.17 -23.93 -3.97
C ALA A 186 -0.78 -24.99 -4.59
N ILE A 187 -1.13 -24.85 -5.87
CA ILE A 187 -2.06 -25.77 -6.55
C ILE A 187 -1.36 -26.99 -7.17
N LYS A 188 -0.04 -27.08 -7.16
CA LYS A 188 0.78 -28.08 -7.86
C LYS A 188 0.35 -29.54 -7.62
N ASN A 189 -0.10 -29.85 -6.39
CA ASN A 189 -0.52 -31.18 -5.98
C ASN A 189 -2.03 -31.27 -5.75
N SER A 190 -2.81 -30.60 -6.59
CA SER A 190 -4.27 -30.60 -6.54
C SER A 190 -4.88 -30.99 -7.89
N ASP A 191 -6.21 -31.09 -7.96
CA ASP A 191 -6.95 -31.33 -9.21
C ASP A 191 -7.42 -30.03 -9.88
N ILE A 192 -6.78 -28.89 -9.50
CA ILE A 192 -7.07 -27.60 -10.12
C ILE A 192 -6.41 -27.50 -11.48
N HIS A 193 -7.20 -27.13 -12.48
CA HIS A 193 -6.78 -26.92 -13.84
C HIS A 193 -7.01 -25.47 -14.27
N ILE A 194 -5.92 -24.76 -14.57
CA ILE A 194 -6.01 -23.42 -15.12
C ILE A 194 -6.36 -23.52 -16.59
N VAL A 195 -7.59 -23.12 -16.94
CA VAL A 195 -8.08 -23.14 -18.33
C VAL A 195 -7.44 -22.02 -19.13
N ASP A 196 -7.38 -20.81 -18.55
CA ASP A 196 -6.74 -19.66 -19.18
C ASP A 196 -6.33 -18.63 -18.13
N SER A 197 -5.42 -17.72 -18.54
CA SER A 197 -4.94 -16.60 -17.74
C SER A 197 -5.04 -15.30 -18.54
N PHE A 198 -5.84 -14.37 -18.08
CA PHE A 198 -6.09 -13.09 -18.72
C PHE A 198 -5.39 -11.96 -17.98
N TRP A 199 -4.88 -10.99 -18.72
CA TRP A 199 -4.04 -9.92 -18.20
C TRP A 199 -4.55 -8.56 -18.67
N ALA A 200 -4.80 -7.66 -17.74
CA ALA A 200 -5.11 -6.26 -17.98
C ALA A 200 -4.70 -5.43 -16.77
N ASP A 201 -4.58 -4.12 -16.92
CA ASP A 201 -4.38 -3.21 -15.79
C ASP A 201 -5.55 -3.33 -14.78
N ASN A 202 -5.31 -2.92 -13.54
CA ASN A 202 -6.34 -2.85 -12.50
C ASN A 202 -7.30 -1.68 -12.76
N ASP A 203 -7.88 -1.69 -13.93
CA ASP A 203 -8.95 -0.82 -14.38
C ASP A 203 -10.25 -1.61 -14.44
N LYS A 204 -11.31 -1.02 -13.90
CA LYS A 204 -12.58 -1.72 -13.71
C LYS A 204 -13.22 -2.19 -15.02
N GLU A 205 -13.16 -1.36 -16.08
CA GLU A 205 -13.74 -1.69 -17.38
C GLU A 205 -12.92 -2.77 -18.10
N LEU A 206 -11.59 -2.67 -18.01
CA LEU A 206 -10.71 -3.70 -18.59
C LEU A 206 -10.93 -5.06 -17.92
N GLN A 207 -10.99 -5.10 -16.60
CA GLN A 207 -11.24 -6.34 -15.86
C GLN A 207 -12.65 -6.89 -16.11
N ARG A 208 -13.66 -6.01 -16.23
CA ARG A 208 -15.03 -6.39 -16.60
C ARG A 208 -15.08 -7.12 -17.95
N ASN A 209 -14.42 -6.58 -18.96
CA ASN A 209 -14.35 -7.20 -20.29
C ASN A 209 -13.71 -8.61 -20.23
N LEU A 210 -12.69 -8.81 -19.39
CA LEU A 210 -12.06 -10.11 -19.19
C LEU A 210 -13.02 -11.09 -18.49
N VAL A 211 -13.77 -10.64 -17.48
CA VAL A 211 -14.78 -11.45 -16.80
C VAL A 211 -15.86 -11.91 -17.76
N GLN A 212 -16.36 -11.02 -18.63
CA GLN A 212 -17.36 -11.39 -19.65
C GLN A 212 -16.84 -12.49 -20.56
N ARG A 213 -15.59 -12.39 -21.02
CA ARG A 213 -14.94 -13.45 -21.81
C ARG A 213 -14.89 -14.78 -21.07
N VAL A 214 -14.58 -14.78 -19.77
CA VAL A 214 -14.60 -15.99 -18.94
C VAL A 214 -15.99 -16.59 -18.83
N ILE A 215 -17.02 -15.77 -18.68
CA ILE A 215 -18.42 -16.20 -18.64
C ILE A 215 -18.84 -16.85 -19.96
N ASP A 216 -18.42 -16.29 -21.10
CA ASP A 216 -18.72 -16.80 -22.44
C ASP A 216 -18.00 -18.11 -22.76
N MET A 217 -16.80 -18.34 -22.19
CA MET A 217 -16.08 -19.60 -22.34
C MET A 217 -16.85 -20.78 -21.78
N GLY A 218 -17.62 -20.58 -20.71
CA GLY A 218 -18.29 -21.65 -20.00
C GLY A 218 -17.32 -22.63 -19.30
N ASN A 219 -17.85 -23.63 -18.62
CA ASN A 219 -17.07 -24.68 -17.94
C ASN A 219 -15.93 -24.18 -17.05
N ILE A 220 -16.19 -23.13 -16.29
CA ILE A 220 -15.29 -22.55 -15.28
C ILE A 220 -15.95 -22.67 -13.92
N ASP A 221 -15.25 -23.30 -12.96
CA ASP A 221 -15.73 -23.48 -11.59
C ASP A 221 -15.35 -22.29 -10.70
N TYR A 222 -14.17 -21.65 -10.95
CA TYR A 222 -13.75 -20.48 -10.19
C TYR A 222 -13.08 -19.42 -11.08
N ILE A 223 -13.31 -18.16 -10.70
CA ILE A 223 -12.48 -17.03 -11.11
C ILE A 223 -11.57 -16.68 -9.93
N VAL A 224 -10.25 -16.70 -10.17
CA VAL A 224 -9.23 -16.22 -9.24
C VAL A 224 -8.64 -14.94 -9.79
N GLY A 225 -8.70 -13.85 -9.04
CA GLY A 225 -8.31 -12.58 -9.63
C GLY A 225 -7.84 -11.52 -8.64
N SER A 226 -7.34 -10.42 -9.20
CA SER A 226 -7.13 -9.17 -8.47
C SER A 226 -8.46 -8.71 -7.84
N ALA A 227 -8.40 -7.90 -6.78
CA ALA A 227 -9.64 -7.42 -6.17
C ALA A 227 -10.53 -6.67 -7.18
N VAL A 228 -9.92 -5.92 -8.13
CA VAL A 228 -10.68 -5.22 -9.18
C VAL A 228 -11.40 -6.19 -10.12
N ALA A 229 -10.74 -7.30 -10.50
CA ALA A 229 -11.36 -8.36 -11.30
C ALA A 229 -12.51 -9.03 -10.54
N ILE A 230 -12.32 -9.32 -9.26
CA ILE A 230 -13.36 -9.96 -8.43
C ILE A 230 -14.54 -9.02 -8.17
N GLU A 231 -14.31 -7.73 -7.98
CA GLU A 231 -15.38 -6.72 -7.90
C GLU A 231 -16.21 -6.66 -9.20
N ALA A 232 -15.55 -6.71 -10.34
CA ALA A 232 -16.23 -6.80 -11.64
C ALA A 232 -17.00 -8.12 -11.76
N ALA A 233 -16.40 -9.25 -11.37
CA ALA A 233 -17.01 -10.57 -11.44
C ALA A 233 -18.31 -10.68 -10.61
N ILE A 234 -18.36 -10.07 -9.42
CA ILE A 234 -19.60 -10.02 -8.61
C ILE A 234 -20.77 -9.45 -9.42
N SER A 235 -20.53 -8.39 -10.19
CA SER A 235 -21.56 -7.71 -10.97
C SER A 235 -21.92 -8.49 -12.23
N GLU A 236 -20.93 -8.96 -12.97
CA GLU A 236 -21.11 -9.66 -14.25
C GLU A 236 -21.77 -11.04 -14.07
N LEU A 237 -21.36 -11.80 -13.05
CA LEU A 237 -22.01 -13.09 -12.74
C LEU A 237 -23.47 -12.92 -12.33
N ARG A 238 -23.78 -11.85 -11.59
CA ARG A 238 -25.18 -11.52 -11.28
C ARG A 238 -25.99 -11.18 -12.52
N SER A 239 -25.42 -10.40 -13.44
CA SER A 239 -26.08 -10.01 -14.68
C SER A 239 -26.30 -11.19 -15.62
N ALA A 240 -25.40 -12.19 -15.57
CA ALA A 240 -25.48 -13.42 -16.37
C ALA A 240 -26.24 -14.55 -15.67
N ASP A 241 -26.82 -14.32 -14.48
CA ASP A 241 -27.49 -15.34 -13.64
C ASP A 241 -26.58 -16.55 -13.28
N LYS A 242 -25.28 -16.31 -13.13
CA LYS A 242 -24.25 -17.33 -12.84
C LYS A 242 -23.62 -17.19 -11.45
N THR A 243 -24.27 -16.46 -10.55
CA THR A 243 -23.73 -16.17 -9.20
C THR A 243 -23.48 -17.45 -8.36
N HIS A 244 -24.17 -18.54 -8.65
CA HIS A 244 -24.05 -19.81 -7.93
C HIS A 244 -23.23 -20.86 -8.69
N ASP A 245 -22.88 -20.59 -9.95
CA ASP A 245 -22.17 -21.53 -10.82
C ASP A 245 -20.64 -21.34 -10.71
N ILE A 246 -20.17 -20.10 -10.49
CA ILE A 246 -18.75 -19.75 -10.50
C ILE A 246 -18.35 -19.15 -9.14
N GLY A 247 -17.43 -19.81 -8.46
CA GLY A 247 -16.84 -19.33 -7.22
C GLY A 247 -15.84 -18.18 -7.44
N LEU A 248 -15.78 -17.22 -6.51
CA LEU A 248 -14.88 -16.08 -6.59
C LEU A 248 -13.81 -16.13 -5.49
N VAL A 249 -12.54 -16.06 -5.88
CA VAL A 249 -11.37 -16.01 -5.00
C VAL A 249 -10.51 -14.80 -5.36
N SER A 250 -10.30 -13.92 -4.40
CA SER A 250 -9.43 -12.76 -4.58
C SER A 250 -8.01 -13.04 -4.08
N VAL A 251 -7.01 -12.44 -4.72
CA VAL A 251 -5.61 -12.52 -4.27
C VAL A 251 -5.19 -11.37 -3.36
N TYR A 252 -6.07 -10.39 -3.12
CA TYR A 252 -5.93 -9.37 -2.09
C TYR A 252 -7.29 -8.75 -1.74
N LEU A 253 -7.34 -8.07 -0.58
CA LEU A 253 -8.56 -7.47 -0.06
C LEU A 253 -8.82 -6.08 -0.66
N SER A 254 -10.10 -5.74 -0.83
CA SER A 254 -10.62 -4.39 -1.09
C SER A 254 -11.98 -4.22 -0.41
N HIS A 255 -12.52 -3.01 -0.39
CA HIS A 255 -13.87 -2.79 0.15
C HIS A 255 -14.95 -3.59 -0.58
N GLY A 256 -14.83 -3.72 -1.91
CA GLY A 256 -15.78 -4.51 -2.71
C GLY A 256 -15.66 -6.01 -2.42
N VAL A 257 -14.44 -6.52 -2.33
CA VAL A 257 -14.16 -7.91 -1.93
C VAL A 257 -14.65 -8.18 -0.50
N TYR A 258 -14.39 -7.28 0.45
CA TYR A 258 -14.90 -7.39 1.83
C TYR A 258 -16.42 -7.49 1.87
N ARG A 259 -17.13 -6.59 1.17
CA ARG A 259 -18.60 -6.69 1.06
C ARG A 259 -19.05 -7.99 0.37
N GLY A 260 -18.24 -8.50 -0.56
CA GLY A 260 -18.44 -9.80 -1.20
C GLY A 260 -18.33 -10.96 -0.22
N LEU A 261 -17.30 -10.95 0.66
CA LEU A 261 -17.14 -11.93 1.75
C LEU A 261 -18.33 -11.89 2.72
N LEU A 262 -18.71 -10.71 3.21
CA LEU A 262 -19.87 -10.53 4.10
C LEU A 262 -21.17 -11.08 3.52
N ARG A 263 -21.34 -11.06 2.20
CA ARG A 263 -22.54 -11.53 1.49
C ARG A 263 -22.40 -12.93 0.90
N ASN A 264 -21.32 -13.66 1.24
CA ASN A 264 -21.02 -14.98 0.69
C ASN A 264 -20.95 -15.01 -0.87
N LYS A 265 -20.57 -13.88 -1.50
CA LYS A 265 -20.34 -13.79 -2.95
C LYS A 265 -18.87 -13.99 -3.31
N VAL A 266 -17.98 -13.74 -2.37
CA VAL A 266 -16.55 -14.04 -2.44
C VAL A 266 -16.26 -15.09 -1.38
N LEU A 267 -15.48 -16.10 -1.73
CA LEU A 267 -15.21 -17.24 -0.86
C LEU A 267 -13.94 -17.04 -0.05
N PHE A 268 -12.98 -16.30 -0.59
CA PHE A 268 -11.66 -16.09 0.02
C PHE A 268 -10.99 -14.84 -0.48
N ALA A 269 -10.24 -14.18 0.40
CA ALA A 269 -9.25 -13.16 0.07
C ALA A 269 -8.20 -13.07 1.20
N PRO A 270 -6.89 -13.09 0.91
CA PRO A 270 -5.89 -12.68 1.90
C PRO A 270 -5.86 -11.16 2.03
N THR A 271 -5.45 -10.67 3.19
CA THR A 271 -5.13 -9.25 3.36
C THR A 271 -3.70 -9.07 3.83
N ASP A 272 -3.03 -8.08 3.27
CA ASP A 272 -1.71 -7.58 3.62
C ASP A 272 -1.76 -6.32 4.51
N LYS A 273 -2.97 -5.99 5.02
CA LYS A 273 -3.21 -4.91 5.98
C LYS A 273 -2.76 -3.53 5.47
N MET A 274 -3.41 -3.05 4.41
CA MET A 274 -3.06 -1.82 3.70
C MET A 274 -2.97 -0.58 4.58
N VAL A 275 -3.90 -0.41 5.53
CA VAL A 275 -3.87 0.71 6.50
C VAL A 275 -2.61 0.62 7.37
N GLN A 276 -2.28 -0.58 7.85
CA GLN A 276 -1.07 -0.79 8.64
C GLN A 276 0.20 -0.51 7.83
N GLN A 277 0.27 -0.91 6.56
CA GLN A 277 1.39 -0.58 5.68
C GLN A 277 1.57 0.94 5.54
N GLY A 278 0.48 1.67 5.31
CA GLY A 278 0.52 3.13 5.26
C GLY A 278 1.05 3.77 6.55
N ARG A 279 0.58 3.31 7.71
CA ARG A 279 1.07 3.77 9.03
C ARG A 279 2.55 3.49 9.22
N LEU A 280 2.98 2.26 8.97
CA LEU A 280 4.38 1.85 9.10
C LEU A 280 5.31 2.67 8.21
N SER A 281 4.90 3.00 6.99
CA SER A 281 5.71 3.78 6.04
C SER A 281 5.97 5.19 6.56
N VAL A 282 4.97 5.88 7.09
CA VAL A 282 5.15 7.23 7.68
C VAL A 282 5.95 7.14 8.97
N MET A 283 5.69 6.16 9.81
CA MET A 283 6.44 5.93 11.06
C MET A 283 7.93 5.70 10.77
N GLN A 284 8.30 4.85 9.80
CA GLN A 284 9.69 4.64 9.39
C GLN A 284 10.37 5.95 8.98
N ALA A 285 9.72 6.74 8.12
CA ALA A 285 10.26 8.00 7.63
C ALA A 285 10.44 9.01 8.76
N ALA A 286 9.43 9.21 9.61
CA ALA A 286 9.49 10.14 10.74
C ALA A 286 10.57 9.73 11.77
N HIS A 287 10.64 8.45 12.14
CA HIS A 287 11.66 7.95 13.06
C HIS A 287 13.08 8.09 12.50
N TYR A 288 13.27 7.80 11.21
CA TYR A 288 14.57 8.03 10.55
C TYR A 288 15.00 9.50 10.64
N LEU A 289 14.11 10.44 10.29
CA LEU A 289 14.39 11.88 10.33
C LEU A 289 14.72 12.37 11.75
N ARG A 290 14.13 11.75 12.77
CA ARG A 290 14.35 12.06 14.20
C ARG A 290 15.48 11.24 14.83
N HIS A 291 16.22 10.45 14.04
CA HIS A 291 17.26 9.55 14.55
C HIS A 291 16.77 8.58 15.64
N GLN A 292 15.49 8.19 15.56
CA GLN A 292 14.86 7.22 16.44
C GLN A 292 14.98 5.79 15.89
N PRO A 293 14.98 4.76 16.72
CA PRO A 293 14.94 3.37 16.25
C PRO A 293 13.70 3.05 15.43
N TYR A 294 13.87 2.32 14.34
CA TYR A 294 12.78 1.79 13.51
C TYR A 294 13.19 0.48 12.84
N GLU A 295 12.22 -0.31 12.44
CA GLU A 295 12.42 -1.53 11.66
C GLU A 295 12.59 -1.14 10.18
N LYS A 296 13.75 -1.47 9.57
CA LYS A 296 14.04 -1.10 8.17
C LYS A 296 13.20 -1.88 7.16
N GLN A 297 12.89 -3.13 7.47
CA GLN A 297 12.02 -3.99 6.65
C GLN A 297 10.84 -4.41 7.49
N ALA A 298 9.71 -3.73 7.34
CA ALA A 298 8.49 -4.01 8.08
C ALA A 298 7.47 -4.71 7.18
N SER A 299 7.04 -5.89 7.62
CA SER A 299 6.09 -6.71 6.86
C SER A 299 4.89 -7.08 7.74
N PRO A 300 3.71 -6.51 7.50
CA PRO A 300 2.50 -6.96 8.18
C PRO A 300 2.23 -8.45 7.92
N ILE A 301 1.71 -9.13 8.93
CA ILE A 301 1.36 -10.55 8.79
C ILE A 301 0.15 -10.69 7.86
N ILE A 302 0.31 -11.42 6.77
CA ILE A 302 -0.79 -11.76 5.85
C ILE A 302 -1.83 -12.58 6.60
N LYS A 303 -3.10 -12.21 6.47
CA LYS A 303 -4.22 -12.92 7.07
C LYS A 303 -5.17 -13.46 6.00
N PRO A 304 -5.40 -14.78 5.94
CA PRO A 304 -6.44 -15.36 5.09
C PRO A 304 -7.83 -15.03 5.66
N LEU A 305 -8.72 -14.54 4.80
CA LEU A 305 -10.09 -14.19 5.15
C LEU A 305 -11.09 -15.03 4.36
N THR A 306 -12.10 -15.50 5.07
CA THR A 306 -13.29 -16.16 4.52
C THR A 306 -14.51 -15.51 5.14
N PRO A 307 -15.74 -15.76 4.65
CA PRO A 307 -16.96 -15.26 5.30
C PRO A 307 -17.09 -15.61 6.79
N LYS A 308 -16.35 -16.61 7.28
CA LYS A 308 -16.40 -17.09 8.67
C LYS A 308 -15.27 -16.54 9.56
N THR A 309 -14.26 -15.89 8.96
CA THR A 309 -13.03 -15.45 9.67
C THR A 309 -12.78 -13.95 9.58
N LEU A 310 -13.84 -13.18 9.45
CA LEU A 310 -13.76 -11.71 9.45
C LEU A 310 -13.71 -11.22 10.90
N HIS A 311 -12.61 -10.55 11.28
CA HIS A 311 -12.41 -9.94 12.60
C HIS A 311 -12.21 -8.44 12.44
N ASP A 312 -12.87 -7.64 13.28
CA ASP A 312 -12.92 -6.18 13.16
C ASP A 312 -11.53 -5.54 13.20
N ASP A 313 -10.65 -5.99 14.10
CA ASP A 313 -9.27 -5.51 14.20
C ASP A 313 -8.47 -5.72 12.91
N THR A 314 -8.58 -6.89 12.29
CA THR A 314 -7.94 -7.19 11.01
C THR A 314 -8.48 -6.31 9.88
N ILE A 315 -9.79 -6.01 9.91
CA ILE A 315 -10.41 -5.14 8.90
C ILE A 315 -9.99 -3.68 9.08
N GLU A 316 -9.93 -3.18 10.32
CA GLU A 316 -9.44 -1.81 10.64
C GLU A 316 -7.97 -1.59 10.26
N GLU A 317 -7.14 -2.63 10.37
CA GLU A 317 -5.75 -2.60 9.88
C GLU A 317 -5.64 -2.71 8.36
N SER A 318 -6.69 -3.16 7.68
CA SER A 318 -6.71 -3.45 6.25
C SER A 318 -7.40 -2.38 5.42
N LEU A 319 -8.55 -1.89 5.85
CA LEU A 319 -9.43 -1.03 5.06
C LEU A 319 -9.66 0.33 5.73
N SER A 320 -9.66 1.39 4.94
CA SER A 320 -10.10 2.70 5.39
C SER A 320 -11.60 2.68 5.76
N PRO A 321 -12.10 3.64 6.57
CA PRO A 321 -13.54 3.85 6.71
C PRO A 321 -14.21 4.02 5.34
N SER A 322 -15.43 3.52 5.19
CA SER A 322 -16.15 3.50 3.89
C SER A 322 -16.41 4.88 3.30
N GLU A 323 -16.53 5.89 4.15
CA GLU A 323 -16.74 7.30 3.81
C GLU A 323 -15.44 8.07 3.54
N TYR A 324 -14.27 7.46 3.78
CA TYR A 324 -12.98 8.11 3.59
C TYR A 324 -12.79 8.58 2.15
N ARG A 325 -12.24 9.78 2.00
CA ARG A 325 -11.88 10.38 0.71
C ARG A 325 -10.37 10.59 0.66
N PRO A 326 -9.74 10.46 -0.51
CA PRO A 326 -8.30 10.63 -0.62
C PRO A 326 -7.87 12.02 -0.14
N THR A 327 -6.86 12.02 0.71
CA THR A 327 -6.26 13.24 1.26
C THR A 327 -4.88 13.43 0.65
N PHE A 328 -4.66 14.61 0.06
CA PHE A 328 -3.43 14.93 -0.68
C PHE A 328 -2.44 15.80 0.10
N SER A 329 -2.84 16.33 1.24
CA SER A 329 -1.96 17.17 2.05
C SER A 329 -2.43 17.20 3.51
N ILE A 330 -1.49 16.96 4.41
CA ILE A 330 -1.62 17.21 5.86
C ILE A 330 -0.58 18.26 6.23
N LYS A 331 -1.00 19.24 7.01
CA LYS A 331 -0.09 20.18 7.68
C LYS A 331 -0.09 19.84 9.16
N ALA A 332 1.09 19.74 9.73
CA ALA A 332 1.22 19.64 11.18
C ALA A 332 0.53 20.86 11.83
N VAL A 333 -0.14 20.61 12.92
CA VAL A 333 -0.70 21.68 13.76
C VAL A 333 0.42 22.17 14.67
N ASP A 334 0.73 23.48 14.59
CA ASP A 334 1.72 24.15 15.42
C ASP A 334 1.35 24.14 16.92
#